data_dc6927edd68a0a6270979aeb2b4ff543
#
_entry.id   dc6927edd68a0a6270979aeb2b4ff543
#
_cell.length_a   1.000
_cell.length_b   1.000
_cell.length_c   1.000
_cell.angle_alpha   90.00
_cell.angle_beta   90.00
_cell.angle_gamma   90.00
#
_symmetry.space_group_name_H-M   'P 1'
#
loop_
_entity.id
_entity.type
_entity.pdbx_description
1 polymer ?
#
loop_
_entity_poly.entity_id
_entity_poly.type
_entity_poly.pdbx_seq_one_letter_code
_entity_poly.pdbx_strand_id
1 'polypeptide(L)'
;MEPVSAPAKRTELDEEHGKQQRGKGRVGSLENPETYENVPGHVIPILEREFDDFTTEAGKFLDGETPEEEFIGFRLKQGVYGQRQPDVQMIRVKLPYGGVSPEQMEAFAEVIETWAPLRKGHITTRQNIQIHHVPLDDAAKAIRRLGDAGLSSREGCGNTVRNVTGDPYAGLLEDEIFDPTSYAAAYVRYFVRHPTTQLMPRKWKTAFSSSDADRAITPIHDLGFLPRVKDGVRGFKITVGGGTSIMPRIAETITEFAEADNGEYLKVSEAALRIFDRQDWLRANRARARIKVLIDKIGIEEFRDRMEEELQGDWVGERDFEAALERGLLDDDEEAAAPPVPEAYGSPNGDRSEFDLWVERNVTPQRQPGFSAVEVKVIRGDLSPEQFRGLAEVMRDFSGGYARTSAEHQNLVLRWVREQSLYDVWTRLVELGLGDSGAQEVNDVVSCPGTDSCKLGITSSMGLNEAIEKRIEEMEITDPLTRAINIKMSGCPNGCGQHHIGTIGFYGASLKVGGRPMPAYIPHIGGRSQAGATFGTRLKSRLPAKRVPDAVERWLRFYEAERSEGETFNDFADRVGAPEFEQQVKDLAMPAEFSLENMLQFVDWSRSEPYKVERGEGECAV
;
A
#
# COMPACT_ATOMS: atom_id res chain seq x y z
N MET A 1 5.49 27.56 24.92
CA MET A 1 6.35 27.07 23.84
C MET A 1 7.77 27.12 24.34
N GLU A 2 8.31 25.97 24.67
CA GLU A 2 9.75 25.90 24.93
C GLU A 2 10.48 26.08 23.59
N PRO A 3 11.62 26.76 23.57
CA PRO A 3 12.40 26.92 22.36
C PRO A 3 12.83 25.54 21.86
N VAL A 4 12.61 25.27 20.58
CA VAL A 4 13.12 24.08 19.90
C VAL A 4 14.60 23.98 20.20
N SER A 5 15.02 22.89 20.86
CA SER A 5 16.44 22.63 21.11
C SER A 5 17.18 22.64 19.78
N ALA A 6 18.36 23.24 19.76
CA ALA A 6 19.27 23.15 18.64
C ALA A 6 19.39 21.69 18.18
N PRO A 7 19.60 21.42 16.86
CA PRO A 7 19.73 20.06 16.35
C PRO A 7 20.70 19.28 17.24
N ALA A 8 20.26 18.08 17.64
CA ALA A 8 21.08 17.22 18.47
C ALA A 8 22.43 17.01 17.78
N LYS A 9 23.52 17.23 18.48
CA LYS A 9 24.85 16.92 17.95
C LYS A 9 24.87 15.43 17.62
N ARG A 10 25.45 15.09 16.49
CA ARG A 10 25.74 13.70 16.11
C ARG A 10 26.29 12.95 17.30
N THR A 11 25.70 11.78 17.58
CA THR A 11 26.26 10.89 18.59
C THR A 11 27.56 10.30 18.06
N GLU A 12 28.46 9.88 18.95
CA GLU A 12 29.69 9.18 18.55
C GLU A 12 29.37 7.94 17.70
N LEU A 13 28.25 7.27 17.99
CA LEU A 13 27.75 6.12 17.26
C LEU A 13 27.40 6.46 15.80
N ASP A 14 26.70 7.58 15.55
CA ASP A 14 26.35 8.04 14.21
C ASP A 14 27.59 8.45 13.40
N GLU A 15 28.59 9.02 14.06
CA GLU A 15 29.85 9.34 13.41
C GLU A 15 30.66 8.09 13.05
N GLU A 16 30.62 7.08 13.91
CA GLU A 16 31.27 5.80 13.65
C GLU A 16 30.58 5.05 12.50
N HIS A 17 29.22 4.98 12.50
CA HIS A 17 28.43 4.46 11.39
C HIS A 17 28.75 5.17 10.08
N GLY A 18 28.81 6.48 10.07
CA GLY A 18 29.16 7.28 8.90
C GLY A 18 30.58 7.00 8.37
N LYS A 19 31.54 6.73 9.26
CA LYS A 19 32.91 6.38 8.88
C LYS A 19 33.02 4.97 8.32
N GLN A 20 32.34 3.99 8.94
CA GLN A 20 32.33 2.61 8.47
C GLN A 20 31.70 2.50 7.09
N GLN A 21 30.57 3.16 6.84
CA GLN A 21 29.92 3.19 5.53
C GLN A 21 30.83 3.79 4.41
N ARG A 22 31.66 4.77 4.73
CA ARG A 22 32.56 5.40 3.76
C ARG A 22 33.83 4.59 3.47
N GLY A 23 34.24 3.74 4.39
CA GLY A 23 35.56 3.09 4.34
C GLY A 23 35.65 1.79 3.56
N LYS A 24 34.52 1.12 3.32
CA LYS A 24 34.54 -0.26 2.81
C LYS A 24 34.01 -0.47 1.39
N GLY A 25 33.45 0.59 0.75
CA GLY A 25 32.89 0.49 -0.61
C GLY A 25 31.78 -0.55 -0.78
N ARG A 26 31.16 -0.99 0.32
CA ARG A 26 30.10 -1.99 0.35
C ARG A 26 28.72 -1.34 0.21
N VAL A 27 27.74 -2.17 0.02
CA VAL A 27 26.35 -1.78 -0.09
C VAL A 27 25.79 -1.40 1.28
N GLY A 28 25.17 -0.26 1.40
CA GLY A 28 24.58 0.40 2.54
C GLY A 28 24.37 -0.43 3.82
N SER A 29 23.30 -1.19 3.90
CA SER A 29 22.98 -1.98 5.09
C SER A 29 23.95 -3.11 5.41
N LEU A 30 24.76 -3.56 4.44
CA LEU A 30 25.77 -4.59 4.66
C LEU A 30 27.09 -4.04 5.21
N GLU A 31 27.31 -2.72 5.08
CA GLU A 31 28.53 -2.07 5.55
C GLU A 31 28.61 -1.95 7.07
N ASN A 32 27.48 -2.11 7.75
CA ASN A 32 27.37 -1.82 9.18
C ASN A 32 26.45 -2.83 9.87
N PRO A 33 26.91 -4.10 9.99
CA PRO A 33 26.10 -5.17 10.57
C PRO A 33 25.61 -4.85 11.98
N GLU A 34 26.43 -4.27 12.83
CA GLU A 34 26.09 -3.98 14.22
C GLU A 34 24.91 -3.01 14.36
N THR A 35 24.68 -2.16 13.38
CA THR A 35 23.54 -1.21 13.37
C THR A 35 22.20 -1.92 13.23
N TYR A 36 22.21 -3.11 12.65
CA TYR A 36 21.01 -3.86 12.29
C TYR A 36 20.81 -5.09 13.18
N GLU A 37 21.77 -5.39 14.07
CA GLU A 37 21.60 -6.43 15.06
C GLU A 37 20.47 -6.07 16.03
N ASN A 38 19.64 -7.06 16.36
CA ASN A 38 18.52 -6.93 17.30
C ASN A 38 17.47 -5.83 16.95
N VAL A 39 17.42 -5.41 15.71
CA VAL A 39 16.36 -4.51 15.22
C VAL A 39 15.27 -5.35 14.56
N PRO A 40 14.01 -5.31 15.04
CA PRO A 40 12.91 -6.08 14.47
C PRO A 40 12.75 -5.90 12.95
N GLY A 41 12.34 -6.95 12.25
CA GLY A 41 12.26 -6.96 10.79
C GLY A 41 11.37 -5.87 10.17
N HIS A 42 10.33 -5.45 10.88
CA HIS A 42 9.46 -4.34 10.49
C HIS A 42 10.09 -2.94 10.73
N VAL A 43 11.25 -2.87 11.37
CA VAL A 43 11.97 -1.60 11.61
C VAL A 43 13.04 -1.39 10.53
N ILE A 44 12.98 -0.23 9.87
CA ILE A 44 14.05 0.21 8.97
C ILE A 44 15.09 0.93 9.82
N PRO A 45 16.38 0.49 9.77
CA PRO A 45 17.42 1.12 10.56
C PRO A 45 17.52 2.63 10.33
N ILE A 46 17.57 3.38 11.44
CA ILE A 46 17.55 4.84 11.47
C ILE A 46 18.99 5.37 11.50
N LEU A 47 19.25 6.43 10.75
CA LEU A 47 20.50 7.19 10.80
C LEU A 47 20.20 8.63 11.22
N GLU A 48 20.67 9.02 12.40
CA GLU A 48 20.46 10.38 12.95
C GLU A 48 20.83 11.49 11.97
N ARG A 49 21.93 11.32 11.23
CA ARG A 49 22.35 12.29 10.21
C ARG A 49 21.29 12.59 9.15
N GLU A 50 20.37 11.66 8.85
CA GLU A 50 19.32 11.87 7.86
C GLU A 50 18.28 12.89 8.33
N PHE A 51 18.04 12.96 9.65
CA PHE A 51 17.17 13.97 10.25
C PHE A 51 17.85 15.35 10.27
N ASP A 52 19.14 15.40 10.60
CA ASP A 52 19.92 16.64 10.60
C ASP A 52 20.05 17.18 9.17
N ASP A 53 20.34 16.32 8.19
CA ASP A 53 20.39 16.66 6.78
C ASP A 53 19.02 17.21 6.30
N PHE A 54 17.90 16.56 6.71
CA PHE A 54 16.57 17.05 6.34
C PHE A 54 16.28 18.43 6.94
N THR A 55 16.57 18.63 8.22
CA THR A 55 16.40 19.92 8.89
C THR A 55 17.19 21.02 8.20
N THR A 56 18.45 20.72 7.86
CA THR A 56 19.35 21.67 7.18
C THR A 56 18.86 22.05 5.78
N GLU A 57 18.52 21.05 4.96
CA GLU A 57 18.10 21.28 3.58
C GLU A 57 16.70 21.90 3.49
N ALA A 58 15.79 21.56 4.41
CA ALA A 58 14.49 22.22 4.51
C ALA A 58 14.64 23.71 4.91
N GLY A 59 15.54 24.02 5.86
CA GLY A 59 15.86 25.40 6.24
C GLY A 59 16.39 26.21 5.06
N LYS A 60 17.40 25.70 4.35
CA LYS A 60 17.96 26.37 3.15
C LYS A 60 16.90 26.61 2.07
N PHE A 61 15.98 25.67 1.87
CA PHE A 61 14.90 25.85 0.92
C PHE A 61 13.93 26.96 1.34
N LEU A 62 13.54 26.99 2.63
CA LEU A 62 12.65 28.01 3.18
C LEU A 62 13.29 29.40 3.16
N ASP A 63 14.59 29.49 3.36
CA ASP A 63 15.39 30.75 3.25
C ASP A 63 15.66 31.16 1.78
N GLY A 64 15.23 30.34 0.81
CA GLY A 64 15.40 30.61 -0.62
C GLY A 64 16.83 30.37 -1.15
N GLU A 65 17.67 29.68 -0.39
CA GLU A 65 19.05 29.34 -0.80
C GLU A 65 19.11 28.15 -1.74
N THR A 66 18.17 27.18 -1.60
CA THR A 66 18.11 25.97 -2.44
C THR A 66 16.95 26.06 -3.42
N PRO A 67 17.18 25.85 -4.74
CA PRO A 67 16.12 25.81 -5.76
C PRO A 67 15.10 24.69 -5.48
N GLU A 68 13.83 24.93 -5.84
CA GLU A 68 12.74 23.97 -5.61
C GLU A 68 13.02 22.58 -6.22
N GLU A 69 13.55 22.51 -7.44
CA GLU A 69 13.84 21.26 -8.13
C GLU A 69 14.87 20.40 -7.39
N GLU A 70 15.91 21.04 -6.85
CA GLU A 70 16.96 20.39 -6.07
C GLU A 70 16.40 19.86 -4.74
N PHE A 71 15.64 20.69 -4.03
CA PHE A 71 14.99 20.31 -2.78
C PHE A 71 13.96 19.18 -2.99
N ILE A 72 13.18 19.20 -4.08
CA ILE A 72 12.27 18.10 -4.42
C ILE A 72 13.05 16.78 -4.55
N GLY A 73 14.17 16.78 -5.26
CA GLY A 73 15.02 15.60 -5.42
C GLY A 73 15.51 15.02 -4.10
N PHE A 74 15.87 15.89 -3.16
CA PHE A 74 16.30 15.52 -1.82
C PHE A 74 15.16 14.98 -0.95
N ARG A 75 14.07 15.77 -0.76
CA ARG A 75 13.00 15.40 0.16
C ARG A 75 12.22 14.16 -0.25
N LEU A 76 12.13 13.87 -1.56
CA LEU A 76 11.50 12.64 -2.04
C LEU A 76 12.20 11.37 -1.54
N LYS A 77 13.54 11.38 -1.42
CA LYS A 77 14.30 10.26 -0.85
C LYS A 77 14.01 10.09 0.65
N GLN A 78 13.67 11.17 1.31
CA GLN A 78 13.27 11.16 2.73
C GLN A 78 11.79 10.83 2.94
N GLY A 79 11.06 10.46 1.88
CA GLY A 79 9.65 10.09 1.97
C GLY A 79 8.68 11.25 2.10
N VAL A 80 9.13 12.48 1.87
CA VAL A 80 8.34 13.70 1.93
C VAL A 80 7.94 14.14 0.52
N TYR A 81 6.66 14.40 0.31
CA TYR A 81 6.07 14.67 -1.00
C TYR A 81 5.16 15.91 -0.94
N GLY A 82 5.36 16.88 -1.82
CA GLY A 82 4.49 18.06 -1.92
C GLY A 82 3.08 17.69 -2.39
N GLN A 83 2.09 18.32 -1.78
CA GLN A 83 0.69 18.09 -2.05
C GLN A 83 0.11 19.08 -3.08
N ARG A 84 -1.19 18.92 -3.39
CA ARG A 84 -1.97 19.86 -4.18
C ARG A 84 -2.05 21.22 -3.49
N GLN A 85 -2.25 21.22 -2.17
CA GLN A 85 -2.26 22.43 -1.37
C GLN A 85 -0.82 22.96 -1.22
N PRO A 86 -0.61 24.27 -1.34
CA PRO A 86 0.70 24.89 -1.14
C PRO A 86 1.16 24.72 0.32
N ASP A 87 2.46 24.79 0.52
CA ASP A 87 3.15 24.87 1.82
C ASP A 87 2.96 23.66 2.76
N VAL A 88 2.29 22.61 2.31
CA VAL A 88 2.10 21.38 3.09
C VAL A 88 2.61 20.14 2.35
N GLN A 89 3.05 19.17 3.12
CA GLN A 89 3.69 17.95 2.66
C GLN A 89 2.87 16.72 3.06
N MET A 90 3.06 15.65 2.32
CA MET A 90 2.68 14.31 2.72
C MET A 90 3.94 13.54 3.14
N ILE A 91 3.96 13.03 4.35
CA ILE A 91 4.99 12.11 4.84
C ILE A 91 4.49 10.67 4.61
N ARG A 92 5.29 9.85 3.92
CA ARG A 92 4.99 8.45 3.69
C ARG A 92 5.93 7.57 4.49
N VAL A 93 5.40 6.93 5.51
CA VAL A 93 6.16 6.06 6.40
C VAL A 93 6.15 4.64 5.87
N LYS A 94 7.32 4.04 5.69
CA LYS A 94 7.44 2.65 5.25
C LYS A 94 7.13 1.71 6.41
N LEU A 95 6.31 0.71 6.13
CA LEU A 95 6.03 -0.42 6.99
C LEU A 95 6.39 -1.69 6.20
N PRO A 96 7.56 -2.27 6.39
CA PRO A 96 7.92 -3.52 5.73
C PRO A 96 6.82 -4.57 5.94
N TYR A 97 6.38 -5.20 4.84
CA TYR A 97 5.26 -6.17 4.81
C TYR A 97 4.01 -5.75 5.63
N GLY A 98 3.85 -4.46 5.89
CA GLY A 98 2.72 -3.90 6.62
C GLY A 98 2.84 -3.97 8.14
N GLY A 99 3.94 -4.47 8.69
CA GLY A 99 4.12 -4.66 10.13
C GLY A 99 4.14 -3.34 10.91
N VAL A 100 3.42 -3.29 12.02
CA VAL A 100 3.37 -2.12 12.93
C VAL A 100 3.18 -2.58 14.38
N SER A 101 3.97 -2.00 15.30
CA SER A 101 3.89 -2.27 16.73
C SER A 101 2.96 -1.28 17.46
N PRO A 102 2.53 -1.59 18.71
CA PRO A 102 1.76 -0.66 19.52
C PRO A 102 2.46 0.69 19.75
N GLU A 103 3.77 0.69 19.98
CA GLU A 103 4.58 1.91 20.18
C GLU A 103 4.63 2.74 18.90
N GLN A 104 4.68 2.10 17.75
CA GLN A 104 4.62 2.76 16.46
C GLN A 104 3.23 3.36 16.18
N MET A 105 2.16 2.68 16.59
CA MET A 105 0.79 3.22 16.51
C MET A 105 0.64 4.47 17.37
N GLU A 106 1.19 4.48 18.59
CA GLU A 106 1.21 5.67 19.47
C GLU A 106 2.01 6.81 18.86
N ALA A 107 3.16 6.51 18.23
CA ALA A 107 3.95 7.53 17.54
C ALA A 107 3.19 8.16 16.36
N PHE A 108 2.45 7.35 15.59
CA PHE A 108 1.54 7.88 14.56
C PHE A 108 0.49 8.80 15.17
N ALA A 109 -0.15 8.38 16.26
CA ALA A 109 -1.16 9.20 16.94
C ALA A 109 -0.60 10.55 17.36
N GLU A 110 0.56 10.57 18.01
CA GLU A 110 1.22 11.81 18.48
C GLU A 110 1.60 12.74 17.33
N VAL A 111 2.23 12.19 16.27
CA VAL A 111 2.64 12.98 15.09
C VAL A 111 1.43 13.58 14.37
N ILE A 112 0.37 12.79 14.19
CA ILE A 112 -0.85 13.22 13.53
C ILE A 112 -1.57 14.29 14.36
N GLU A 113 -1.66 14.11 15.65
CA GLU A 113 -2.29 15.06 16.55
C GLU A 113 -1.55 16.40 16.62
N THR A 114 -0.20 16.35 16.62
CA THR A 114 0.64 17.52 16.82
C THR A 114 0.86 18.32 15.54
N TRP A 115 1.10 17.65 14.40
CA TRP A 115 1.56 18.30 13.18
C TRP A 115 0.71 18.08 11.93
N ALA A 116 -0.36 17.27 12.00
CA ALA A 116 -1.24 17.07 10.86
C ALA A 116 -2.63 17.69 11.10
N PRO A 117 -2.96 18.85 10.51
CA PRO A 117 -4.23 19.56 10.75
C PRO A 117 -5.50 18.74 10.47
N LEU A 118 -5.42 17.76 9.56
CA LEU A 118 -6.54 16.87 9.26
C LEU A 118 -6.75 15.78 10.33
N ARG A 119 -5.84 15.65 11.29
CA ARG A 119 -5.91 14.67 12.39
C ARG A 119 -6.24 13.24 11.90
N LYS A 120 -5.59 12.79 10.83
CA LYS A 120 -5.76 11.43 10.32
C LYS A 120 -4.50 10.90 9.63
N GLY A 121 -4.24 9.60 9.79
CA GLY A 121 -3.28 8.83 9.02
C GLY A 121 -4.00 7.93 8.03
N HIS A 122 -3.43 7.73 6.84
CA HIS A 122 -4.03 6.99 5.75
C HIS A 122 -3.24 5.72 5.44
N ILE A 123 -3.84 4.55 5.68
CA ILE A 123 -3.32 3.25 5.24
C ILE A 123 -3.46 3.16 3.73
N THR A 124 -2.40 2.79 3.04
CA THR A 124 -2.40 2.74 1.58
C THR A 124 -2.47 1.30 1.05
N THR A 125 -2.87 1.15 -0.22
CA THR A 125 -2.77 -0.13 -0.97
C THR A 125 -1.34 -0.65 -1.14
N ARG A 126 -0.35 -0.05 -0.49
CA ARG A 126 1.07 -0.46 -0.43
C ARG A 126 1.52 -0.71 1.00
N GLN A 127 0.59 -0.97 1.91
CA GLN A 127 0.87 -1.29 3.31
C GLN A 127 1.75 -0.26 4.03
N ASN A 128 1.70 1.00 3.63
CA ASN A 128 2.36 2.09 4.34
C ASN A 128 1.33 3.09 4.84
N ILE A 129 1.72 3.91 5.80
CA ILE A 129 0.86 4.96 6.33
C ILE A 129 1.35 6.31 5.80
N GLN A 130 0.40 7.12 5.34
CA GLN A 130 0.63 8.49 4.89
C GLN A 130 0.04 9.47 5.89
N ILE A 131 0.81 10.49 6.23
CA ILE A 131 0.37 11.62 7.04
C ILE A 131 0.31 12.84 6.10
N HIS A 132 -0.88 13.39 5.94
CA HIS A 132 -1.15 14.46 4.99
C HIS A 132 -1.19 15.83 5.68
N HIS A 133 -0.98 16.90 4.89
CA HIS A 133 -1.07 18.30 5.28
C HIS A 133 -0.09 18.73 6.38
N VAL A 134 1.06 18.07 6.49
CA VAL A 134 2.12 18.46 7.42
C VAL A 134 2.83 19.71 6.88
N PRO A 135 2.88 20.85 7.62
CA PRO A 135 3.69 21.99 7.23
C PRO A 135 5.16 21.61 7.06
N LEU A 136 5.87 22.23 6.09
CA LEU A 136 7.27 21.88 5.85
C LEU A 136 8.15 22.17 7.06
N ASP A 137 7.89 23.25 7.80
CA ASP A 137 8.57 23.63 9.04
C ASP A 137 8.48 22.57 10.14
N ASP A 138 7.42 21.76 10.11
CA ASP A 138 7.17 20.70 11.10
C ASP A 138 7.57 19.31 10.59
N ALA A 139 7.82 19.17 9.29
CA ALA A 139 8.11 17.86 8.69
C ALA A 139 9.36 17.19 9.32
N ALA A 140 10.42 17.96 9.60
CA ALA A 140 11.62 17.45 10.25
C ALA A 140 11.33 16.90 11.67
N LYS A 141 10.52 17.61 12.46
CA LYS A 141 10.10 17.18 13.81
C LYS A 141 9.25 15.91 13.75
N ALA A 142 8.29 15.88 12.80
CA ALA A 142 7.42 14.73 12.59
C ALA A 142 8.22 13.47 12.22
N ILE A 143 9.17 13.59 11.27
CA ILE A 143 10.03 12.48 10.86
C ILE A 143 10.91 12.00 12.02
N ARG A 144 11.49 12.91 12.81
CA ARG A 144 12.31 12.55 13.97
C ARG A 144 11.49 11.79 15.02
N ARG A 145 10.28 12.30 15.35
CA ARG A 145 9.41 11.60 16.32
C ARG A 145 9.01 10.20 15.86
N LEU A 146 8.75 10.02 14.56
CA LEU A 146 8.53 8.69 13.98
C LEU A 146 9.78 7.82 14.10
N GLY A 147 10.96 8.40 13.87
CA GLY A 147 12.25 7.72 14.02
C GLY A 147 12.51 7.22 15.43
N ASP A 148 12.12 7.98 16.47
CA ASP A 148 12.25 7.57 17.89
C ASP A 148 11.47 6.29 18.20
N ALA A 149 10.43 5.97 17.41
CA ALA A 149 9.66 4.73 17.50
C ALA A 149 10.12 3.65 16.48
N GLY A 150 11.26 3.84 15.84
CA GLY A 150 11.77 2.92 14.83
C GLY A 150 11.07 2.99 13.47
N LEU A 151 10.28 4.03 13.21
CA LEU A 151 9.60 4.26 11.94
C LEU A 151 10.46 5.11 11.00
N SER A 152 10.51 4.75 9.73
CA SER A 152 11.26 5.49 8.72
C SER A 152 10.41 5.85 7.50
N SER A 153 10.52 7.11 7.08
CA SER A 153 10.01 7.55 5.79
C SER A 153 11.05 7.42 4.65
N ARG A 154 12.28 7.01 4.97
CA ARG A 154 13.37 6.88 4.00
C ARG A 154 12.95 6.03 2.80
N GLU A 155 13.11 6.58 1.57
CA GLU A 155 12.72 5.92 0.31
C GLU A 155 11.22 5.60 0.18
N GLY A 156 10.38 6.15 1.04
CA GLY A 156 8.91 6.08 0.89
C GLY A 156 8.42 6.73 -0.41
N CYS A 157 9.20 7.66 -0.97
CA CYS A 157 8.94 8.38 -2.22
C CYS A 157 10.14 8.28 -3.19
N GLY A 158 10.12 9.01 -4.30
CA GLY A 158 11.24 9.06 -5.26
C GLY A 158 11.36 7.84 -6.18
N ASN A 159 12.47 7.79 -6.87
CA ASN A 159 12.83 6.72 -7.82
C ASN A 159 13.73 5.68 -7.13
N THR A 160 13.22 5.07 -6.09
CA THR A 160 13.89 4.16 -5.15
C THR A 160 13.09 2.86 -5.03
N VAL A 161 13.61 1.89 -4.28
CA VAL A 161 12.83 0.73 -3.81
C VAL A 161 11.83 1.21 -2.76
N ARG A 162 10.55 1.08 -3.10
CA ARG A 162 9.43 1.53 -2.26
C ARG A 162 9.16 0.54 -1.14
N ASN A 163 8.18 0.84 -0.29
CA ASN A 163 7.75 -0.12 0.71
C ASN A 163 7.57 -1.51 0.10
N VAL A 164 8.14 -2.53 0.71
CA VAL A 164 7.95 -3.92 0.32
C VAL A 164 6.66 -4.41 0.96
N THR A 165 5.74 -4.91 0.14
CA THR A 165 4.48 -5.45 0.62
C THR A 165 4.59 -6.96 0.85
N GLY A 166 3.82 -7.47 1.79
CA GLY A 166 3.74 -8.90 2.10
C GLY A 166 2.30 -9.36 2.29
N ASP A 167 2.11 -10.65 2.39
CA ASP A 167 0.83 -11.24 2.80
C ASP A 167 0.54 -10.84 4.26
N PRO A 168 -0.57 -10.15 4.58
CA PRO A 168 -0.87 -9.75 5.95
C PRO A 168 -1.16 -10.95 6.87
N TYR A 169 -1.46 -12.10 6.30
CA TYR A 169 -1.74 -13.36 7.00
C TYR A 169 -0.54 -14.31 7.03
N ALA A 170 0.65 -13.94 6.52
CA ALA A 170 1.82 -14.81 6.55
C ALA A 170 2.14 -15.27 7.98
N GLY A 171 2.42 -16.56 8.17
CA GLY A 171 2.60 -17.22 9.45
C GLY A 171 1.31 -17.77 10.06
N LEU A 172 0.12 -17.50 9.50
CA LEU A 172 -1.16 -17.76 10.18
C LEU A 172 -2.06 -18.80 9.51
N LEU A 173 -2.04 -18.96 8.20
CA LEU A 173 -3.05 -19.74 7.49
C LEU A 173 -2.56 -21.13 7.05
N GLU A 174 -3.49 -22.08 6.93
CA GLU A 174 -3.23 -23.46 6.54
C GLU A 174 -2.69 -23.62 5.10
N ASP A 175 -3.07 -22.70 4.19
CA ASP A 175 -2.65 -22.73 2.78
C ASP A 175 -1.24 -22.17 2.56
N GLU A 176 -0.57 -21.74 3.61
CA GLU A 176 0.78 -21.20 3.54
C GLU A 176 1.81 -22.27 3.15
N ILE A 177 2.67 -21.95 2.19
CA ILE A 177 3.79 -22.80 1.80
C ILE A 177 4.95 -22.65 2.81
N PHE A 178 5.32 -21.42 3.13
CA PHE A 178 6.15 -21.02 4.26
C PHE A 178 6.02 -19.51 4.51
N ASP A 179 6.34 -19.04 5.71
CA ASP A 179 6.32 -17.63 6.06
C ASP A 179 7.49 -16.87 5.38
N PRO A 180 7.21 -15.91 4.48
CA PRO A 180 8.25 -15.16 3.78
C PRO A 180 8.71 -13.91 4.54
N THR A 181 8.24 -13.67 5.77
CA THR A 181 8.42 -12.40 6.50
C THR A 181 9.89 -12.05 6.68
N SER A 182 10.72 -12.98 7.17
CA SER A 182 12.16 -12.77 7.36
C SER A 182 12.89 -12.48 6.07
N TYR A 183 12.53 -13.16 4.98
CA TYR A 183 13.12 -12.91 3.66
C TYR A 183 12.73 -11.52 3.12
N ALA A 184 11.48 -11.08 3.36
CA ALA A 184 11.05 -9.73 3.02
C ALA A 184 11.77 -8.67 3.87
N ALA A 185 12.01 -8.93 5.17
CA ALA A 185 12.79 -8.08 6.06
C ALA A 185 14.25 -7.96 5.58
N ALA A 186 14.88 -9.09 5.26
CA ALA A 186 16.24 -9.12 4.70
C ALA A 186 16.32 -8.34 3.38
N TYR A 187 15.33 -8.50 2.49
CA TYR A 187 15.23 -7.73 1.25
C TYR A 187 15.18 -6.21 1.50
N VAL A 188 14.34 -5.76 2.45
CA VAL A 188 14.23 -4.34 2.81
C VAL A 188 15.57 -3.81 3.31
N ARG A 189 16.23 -4.53 4.21
CA ARG A 189 17.52 -4.13 4.80
C ARG A 189 18.63 -4.14 3.77
N TYR A 190 18.63 -5.09 2.84
CA TYR A 190 19.61 -5.17 1.77
C TYR A 190 19.52 -3.97 0.82
N PHE A 191 18.29 -3.56 0.43
CA PHE A 191 18.10 -2.53 -0.58
C PHE A 191 17.91 -1.11 -0.04
N VAL A 192 17.64 -0.92 1.26
CA VAL A 192 17.59 0.43 1.84
C VAL A 192 18.98 1.09 1.76
N ARG A 193 19.03 2.30 1.21
CA ARG A 193 20.27 3.06 0.96
C ARG A 193 21.25 2.39 0.00
N HIS A 194 20.86 1.31 -0.66
CA HIS A 194 21.71 0.62 -1.64
C HIS A 194 22.07 1.59 -2.81
N PRO A 195 23.33 1.72 -3.21
CA PRO A 195 23.76 2.71 -4.21
C PRO A 195 22.98 2.63 -5.53
N THR A 196 22.75 1.44 -6.06
CA THR A 196 22.00 1.21 -7.31
C THR A 196 20.54 1.66 -7.22
N THR A 197 19.95 1.74 -6.01
CA THR A 197 18.52 2.02 -5.82
C THR A 197 18.20 3.47 -5.51
N GLN A 198 19.22 4.37 -5.41
CA GLN A 198 19.01 5.74 -4.95
C GLN A 198 18.50 6.69 -6.04
N LEU A 199 18.70 6.36 -7.32
CA LEU A 199 18.30 7.21 -8.45
C LEU A 199 17.99 6.37 -9.70
N MET A 200 17.12 5.37 -9.55
CA MET A 200 16.68 4.53 -10.66
C MET A 200 15.87 5.32 -11.70
N PRO A 201 15.65 4.80 -12.92
CA PRO A 201 14.78 5.44 -13.91
C PRO A 201 13.39 5.75 -13.37
N ARG A 202 12.84 4.86 -12.49
CA ARG A 202 11.53 5.02 -11.84
C ARG A 202 11.48 4.20 -10.55
N LYS A 203 10.43 4.45 -9.74
CA LYS A 203 10.11 3.68 -8.54
C LYS A 203 10.04 2.18 -8.83
N TRP A 204 10.51 1.39 -7.86
CA TRP A 204 10.46 -0.06 -7.84
C TRP A 204 9.56 -0.57 -6.73
N LYS A 205 8.64 -1.47 -7.06
CA LYS A 205 7.65 -2.03 -6.14
C LYS A 205 7.84 -3.53 -6.04
N THR A 206 7.95 -4.04 -4.82
CA THR A 206 8.16 -5.46 -4.52
C THR A 206 7.05 -5.99 -3.63
N ALA A 207 6.67 -7.25 -3.82
CA ALA A 207 5.71 -7.97 -2.99
C ALA A 207 6.15 -9.41 -2.73
N PHE A 208 5.90 -9.89 -1.50
CA PHE A 208 6.14 -11.28 -1.07
C PHE A 208 4.81 -11.93 -0.68
N SER A 209 4.45 -13.01 -1.35
CA SER A 209 3.31 -13.84 -0.98
C SER A 209 3.74 -15.01 -0.10
N SER A 210 2.83 -15.54 0.73
CA SER A 210 3.05 -16.71 1.59
C SER A 210 2.48 -18.00 0.98
N SER A 211 1.60 -17.90 -0.02
CA SER A 211 0.89 -19.01 -0.64
C SER A 211 0.55 -18.75 -2.10
N ASP A 212 0.03 -19.78 -2.78
CA ASP A 212 -0.49 -19.65 -4.15
C ASP A 212 -1.79 -18.84 -4.24
N ALA A 213 -2.48 -18.55 -3.12
CA ALA A 213 -3.61 -17.63 -3.09
C ALA A 213 -3.19 -16.19 -3.42
N ASP A 214 -1.91 -15.87 -3.22
CA ASP A 214 -1.27 -14.61 -3.60
C ASP A 214 -1.96 -13.34 -3.06
N ARG A 215 -2.22 -13.31 -1.74
CA ARG A 215 -2.80 -12.15 -1.04
C ARG A 215 -1.92 -10.90 -1.05
N ALA A 216 -0.64 -11.03 -1.45
CA ALA A 216 0.26 -9.90 -1.67
C ALA A 216 0.13 -9.27 -3.06
N ILE A 217 -0.67 -9.87 -3.96
CA ILE A 217 -0.98 -9.39 -5.31
C ILE A 217 0.31 -9.18 -6.13
N THR A 218 1.19 -10.19 -6.15
CA THR A 218 2.50 -10.11 -6.82
C THR A 218 2.42 -9.74 -8.30
N PRO A 219 1.37 -10.15 -9.10
CA PRO A 219 1.30 -9.88 -10.53
C PRO A 219 1.28 -8.40 -10.94
N ILE A 220 0.95 -7.48 -10.04
CA ILE A 220 0.94 -6.03 -10.33
C ILE A 220 2.17 -5.28 -9.77
N HIS A 221 3.22 -6.02 -9.41
CA HIS A 221 4.46 -5.47 -8.87
C HIS A 221 5.62 -5.52 -9.88
N ASP A 222 6.60 -4.63 -9.71
CA ASP A 222 7.82 -4.64 -10.54
C ASP A 222 8.62 -5.93 -10.30
N LEU A 223 8.56 -6.46 -9.06
CA LEU A 223 9.11 -7.75 -8.67
C LEU A 223 8.17 -8.44 -7.68
N GLY A 224 7.85 -9.70 -7.92
CA GLY A 224 6.97 -10.52 -7.09
C GLY A 224 7.62 -11.83 -6.69
N PHE A 225 7.40 -12.25 -5.44
CA PHE A 225 7.94 -13.46 -4.85
C PHE A 225 6.80 -14.38 -4.40
N LEU A 226 6.75 -15.58 -4.98
CA LEU A 226 5.81 -16.64 -4.59
C LEU A 226 6.63 -17.78 -3.98
N PRO A 227 6.32 -18.22 -2.75
CA PRO A 227 7.08 -19.24 -2.07
C PRO A 227 6.99 -20.59 -2.81
N ARG A 228 8.07 -21.35 -2.77
CA ARG A 228 8.19 -22.70 -3.34
C ARG A 228 9.07 -23.56 -2.45
N VAL A 229 8.74 -24.82 -2.35
CA VAL A 229 9.61 -25.84 -1.73
C VAL A 229 9.96 -26.88 -2.78
N LYS A 230 11.25 -27.10 -3.02
CA LYS A 230 11.77 -28.08 -3.96
C LYS A 230 12.79 -28.96 -3.25
N ASP A 231 12.55 -30.26 -3.21
CA ASP A 231 13.42 -31.24 -2.54
C ASP A 231 13.73 -30.88 -1.07
N GLY A 232 12.75 -30.27 -0.37
CA GLY A 232 12.88 -29.81 1.02
C GLY A 232 13.58 -28.46 1.19
N VAL A 233 14.04 -27.83 0.11
CA VAL A 233 14.69 -26.51 0.12
C VAL A 233 13.66 -25.42 -0.15
N ARG A 234 13.64 -24.37 0.68
CA ARG A 234 12.79 -23.19 0.49
C ARG A 234 13.35 -22.28 -0.59
N GLY A 235 12.48 -21.74 -1.40
CA GLY A 235 12.85 -20.83 -2.47
C GLY A 235 11.65 -20.02 -2.95
N PHE A 236 11.89 -19.16 -3.95
CA PHE A 236 10.85 -18.35 -4.55
C PHE A 236 10.79 -18.52 -6.07
N LYS A 237 9.58 -18.67 -6.59
CA LYS A 237 9.29 -18.28 -7.94
C LYS A 237 9.30 -16.75 -7.99
N ILE A 238 10.05 -16.16 -8.93
CA ILE A 238 10.20 -14.71 -9.05
C ILE A 238 9.58 -14.23 -10.36
N THR A 239 8.73 -13.21 -10.26
CA THR A 239 8.08 -12.57 -11.41
C THR A 239 8.54 -11.11 -11.55
N VAL A 240 8.54 -10.57 -12.78
CA VAL A 240 9.00 -9.20 -13.06
C VAL A 240 8.09 -8.47 -14.04
N GLY A 241 8.08 -7.14 -13.97
CA GLY A 241 7.46 -6.27 -14.97
C GLY A 241 5.97 -6.07 -14.83
N GLY A 242 5.39 -6.37 -13.68
CA GLY A 242 4.01 -6.05 -13.37
C GLY A 242 3.79 -4.57 -13.02
N GLY A 243 2.54 -4.15 -13.09
CA GLY A 243 2.17 -2.81 -12.64
C GLY A 243 0.86 -2.29 -13.17
N THR A 244 0.20 -1.48 -12.37
CA THR A 244 -0.97 -0.67 -12.73
C THR A 244 -0.56 0.61 -13.48
N SER A 245 -1.41 1.62 -13.59
CA SER A 245 -1.23 2.88 -14.28
C SER A 245 -1.75 2.83 -15.73
N ILE A 246 -1.43 3.83 -16.55
CA ILE A 246 -1.98 3.99 -17.91
C ILE A 246 -1.64 2.85 -18.89
N MET A 247 -0.62 2.07 -18.58
CA MET A 247 -0.23 0.86 -19.33
C MET A 247 -0.14 -0.28 -18.32
N PRO A 248 -1.28 -0.86 -17.90
CA PRO A 248 -1.26 -1.95 -16.94
C PRO A 248 -0.64 -3.21 -17.56
N ARG A 249 0.10 -3.96 -16.75
CA ARG A 249 0.78 -5.20 -17.17
C ARG A 249 0.81 -6.18 -16.02
N ILE A 250 0.53 -7.44 -16.30
CA ILE A 250 0.74 -8.57 -15.40
C ILE A 250 2.21 -8.97 -15.47
N ALA A 251 2.82 -9.24 -14.32
CA ALA A 251 4.21 -9.70 -14.24
C ALA A 251 4.39 -11.07 -14.90
N GLU A 252 5.57 -11.29 -15.49
CA GLU A 252 5.98 -12.56 -16.04
C GLU A 252 7.11 -13.19 -15.22
N THR A 253 7.20 -14.51 -15.23
CA THR A 253 8.20 -15.25 -14.48
C THR A 253 9.60 -15.05 -15.06
N ILE A 254 10.59 -14.72 -14.22
CA ILE A 254 12.02 -14.70 -14.60
C ILE A 254 12.76 -15.94 -14.12
N THR A 255 12.37 -16.51 -12.99
CA THR A 255 12.86 -17.81 -12.52
C THR A 255 11.76 -18.57 -11.80
N GLU A 256 11.67 -19.87 -12.03
CA GLU A 256 10.70 -20.73 -11.34
C GLU A 256 11.14 -21.08 -9.92
N PHE A 257 12.45 -20.99 -9.62
CA PHE A 257 12.99 -21.27 -8.29
C PHE A 257 14.33 -20.54 -8.11
N ALA A 258 14.39 -19.69 -7.10
CA ALA A 258 15.61 -19.13 -6.53
C ALA A 258 15.64 -19.50 -5.05
N GLU A 259 16.71 -20.11 -4.60
CA GLU A 259 16.83 -20.56 -3.21
C GLU A 259 16.75 -19.38 -2.25
N ALA A 260 15.99 -19.56 -1.15
CA ALA A 260 15.77 -18.52 -0.17
C ALA A 260 16.88 -18.50 0.89
N ASP A 261 17.25 -19.67 1.40
CA ASP A 261 18.11 -19.83 2.58
C ASP A 261 19.60 -19.50 2.33
N ASN A 262 20.05 -19.42 1.08
CA ASN A 262 21.38 -18.98 0.70
C ASN A 262 21.42 -17.55 0.11
N GLY A 263 20.29 -16.84 0.13
CA GLY A 263 20.20 -15.47 -0.39
C GLY A 263 20.18 -15.34 -1.93
N GLU A 264 20.00 -16.44 -2.69
CA GLU A 264 19.96 -16.38 -4.16
C GLU A 264 18.86 -15.42 -4.65
N TYR A 265 17.71 -15.36 -3.99
CA TYR A 265 16.64 -14.43 -4.33
C TYR A 265 17.07 -12.95 -4.24
N LEU A 266 17.97 -12.58 -3.32
CA LEU A 266 18.56 -11.23 -3.24
C LEU A 266 19.48 -10.97 -4.43
N LYS A 267 20.30 -11.96 -4.79
CA LYS A 267 21.19 -11.91 -5.95
C LYS A 267 20.40 -11.70 -7.24
N VAL A 268 19.35 -12.47 -7.47
CA VAL A 268 18.43 -12.33 -8.62
C VAL A 268 17.77 -10.94 -8.62
N SER A 269 17.38 -10.45 -7.47
CA SER A 269 16.78 -9.12 -7.34
C SER A 269 17.75 -7.99 -7.68
N GLU A 270 19.01 -8.06 -7.20
CA GLU A 270 20.04 -7.05 -7.53
C GLU A 270 20.36 -7.06 -9.03
N ALA A 271 20.44 -8.23 -9.65
CA ALA A 271 20.65 -8.34 -11.09
C ALA A 271 19.54 -7.61 -11.88
N ALA A 272 18.27 -7.86 -11.54
CA ALA A 272 17.15 -7.18 -12.18
C ALA A 272 17.17 -5.66 -11.99
N LEU A 273 17.52 -5.20 -10.79
CA LEU A 273 17.65 -3.76 -10.46
C LEU A 273 18.81 -3.11 -11.23
N ARG A 274 19.95 -3.78 -11.36
CA ARG A 274 21.12 -3.30 -12.12
C ARG A 274 20.80 -3.16 -13.60
N ILE A 275 20.15 -4.14 -14.21
CA ILE A 275 19.68 -4.07 -15.61
C ILE A 275 18.75 -2.88 -15.79
N PHE A 276 17.79 -2.70 -14.88
CA PHE A 276 16.85 -1.59 -14.93
C PHE A 276 17.53 -0.22 -14.74
N ASP A 277 18.45 -0.11 -13.80
CA ASP A 277 19.15 1.15 -13.50
C ASP A 277 19.98 1.65 -14.69
N ARG A 278 20.60 0.75 -15.47
CA ARG A 278 21.39 1.09 -16.66
C ARG A 278 20.57 1.58 -17.86
N GLN A 279 19.21 1.66 -17.76
CA GLN A 279 18.37 2.07 -18.88
C GLN A 279 18.22 3.59 -18.97
N ASP A 280 19.24 4.31 -19.46
CA ASP A 280 19.23 5.77 -19.56
C ASP A 280 18.11 6.30 -20.45
N TRP A 281 17.73 5.57 -21.49
CA TRP A 281 16.61 5.93 -22.36
C TRP A 281 15.26 5.99 -21.62
N LEU A 282 15.08 5.22 -20.55
CA LEU A 282 13.90 5.31 -19.68
C LEU A 282 13.87 6.64 -18.91
N ARG A 283 15.03 7.17 -18.55
CA ARG A 283 15.13 8.45 -17.82
C ARG A 283 14.68 9.63 -18.68
N ALA A 284 14.78 9.54 -20.00
CA ALA A 284 14.35 10.58 -20.93
C ALA A 284 12.81 10.78 -20.93
N ASN A 285 12.04 9.75 -20.57
CA ASN A 285 10.57 9.86 -20.48
C ASN A 285 10.07 9.21 -19.18
N ARG A 286 10.16 9.93 -18.08
CA ARG A 286 9.81 9.45 -16.74
C ARG A 286 8.36 8.98 -16.58
N ALA A 287 7.44 9.43 -17.42
CA ALA A 287 6.05 8.94 -17.43
C ALA A 287 5.95 7.47 -17.87
N ARG A 288 6.92 7.01 -18.68
CA ARG A 288 7.01 5.65 -19.21
C ARG A 288 8.33 4.96 -18.83
N ALA A 289 8.81 5.17 -17.61
CA ALA A 289 10.13 4.74 -17.15
C ALA A 289 10.11 3.50 -16.21
N ARG A 290 8.95 2.84 -16.02
CA ARG A 290 8.86 1.61 -15.21
C ARG A 290 9.48 0.42 -15.93
N ILE A 291 9.96 -0.58 -15.17
CA ILE A 291 10.55 -1.81 -15.73
C ILE A 291 9.63 -2.54 -16.71
N LYS A 292 8.32 -2.51 -16.49
CA LYS A 292 7.35 -3.08 -17.44
C LYS A 292 7.49 -2.54 -18.86
N VAL A 293 7.92 -1.28 -19.03
CA VAL A 293 8.14 -0.67 -20.35
C VAL A 293 9.41 -1.24 -20.98
N LEU A 294 10.44 -1.56 -20.18
CA LEU A 294 11.60 -2.29 -20.67
C LEU A 294 11.19 -3.68 -21.17
N ILE A 295 10.44 -4.43 -20.35
CA ILE A 295 9.95 -5.78 -20.70
C ILE A 295 9.08 -5.74 -21.98
N ASP A 296 8.16 -4.79 -22.09
CA ASP A 296 7.34 -4.62 -23.31
C ASP A 296 8.17 -4.34 -24.56
N LYS A 297 9.33 -3.67 -24.40
CA LYS A 297 10.21 -3.31 -25.51
C LYS A 297 11.10 -4.45 -25.98
N ILE A 298 11.67 -5.22 -25.04
CA ILE A 298 12.67 -6.25 -25.39
C ILE A 298 12.11 -7.68 -25.34
N GLY A 299 10.97 -7.90 -24.66
CA GLY A 299 10.40 -9.21 -24.37
C GLY A 299 11.02 -9.84 -23.12
N ILE A 300 10.32 -10.83 -22.56
CA ILE A 300 10.76 -11.50 -21.33
C ILE A 300 11.97 -12.41 -21.56
N GLU A 301 12.07 -13.05 -22.71
CA GLU A 301 13.19 -13.95 -23.03
C GLU A 301 14.51 -13.16 -23.10
N GLU A 302 14.55 -12.07 -23.84
CA GLU A 302 15.73 -11.19 -23.89
C GLU A 302 16.08 -10.64 -22.49
N PHE A 303 15.05 -10.38 -21.64
CA PHE A 303 15.31 -9.96 -20.27
C PHE A 303 15.96 -11.08 -19.43
N ARG A 304 15.52 -12.34 -19.61
CA ARG A 304 16.15 -13.52 -18.97
C ARG A 304 17.59 -13.70 -19.41
N ASP A 305 17.88 -13.59 -20.70
CA ASP A 305 19.24 -13.69 -21.22
C ASP A 305 20.15 -12.63 -20.58
N ARG A 306 19.68 -11.40 -20.46
CA ARG A 306 20.41 -10.33 -19.75
C ARG A 306 20.57 -10.60 -18.25
N MET A 307 19.60 -11.24 -17.62
CA MET A 307 19.71 -11.67 -16.23
C MET A 307 20.81 -12.71 -16.05
N GLU A 308 20.90 -13.70 -16.94
CA GLU A 308 21.94 -14.72 -16.91
C GLU A 308 23.33 -14.11 -17.09
N GLU A 309 23.48 -13.16 -18.03
CA GLU A 309 24.71 -12.41 -18.22
C GLU A 309 25.09 -11.57 -16.98
N GLU A 310 24.14 -10.84 -16.42
CA GLU A 310 24.36 -9.98 -15.24
C GLU A 310 24.78 -10.79 -14.01
N LEU A 311 24.23 -11.98 -13.83
CA LEU A 311 24.55 -12.89 -12.73
C LEU A 311 25.96 -13.51 -12.83
N GLN A 312 26.65 -13.36 -13.96
CA GLN A 312 28.07 -13.74 -14.16
C GLN A 312 29.03 -12.57 -13.91
N GLY A 313 28.52 -11.38 -13.60
CA GLY A 313 29.35 -10.20 -13.35
C GLY A 313 30.16 -10.29 -12.06
N ASP A 314 31.33 -9.61 -12.05
CA ASP A 314 32.27 -9.61 -10.91
C ASP A 314 31.61 -9.18 -9.58
N TRP A 315 30.60 -8.31 -9.63
CA TRP A 315 29.88 -7.81 -8.46
C TRP A 315 29.25 -8.92 -7.63
N VAL A 316 28.91 -10.08 -8.21
CA VAL A 316 28.33 -11.22 -7.49
C VAL A 316 29.33 -11.75 -6.46
N GLY A 317 30.60 -11.86 -6.81
CA GLY A 317 31.67 -12.29 -5.92
C GLY A 317 32.05 -11.26 -4.84
N GLU A 318 31.62 -10.01 -5.01
CA GLU A 318 31.86 -8.91 -4.05
C GLU A 318 30.76 -8.81 -2.98
N ARG A 319 29.71 -9.61 -3.07
CA ARG A 319 28.54 -9.59 -2.17
C ARG A 319 28.52 -10.81 -1.26
N ASP A 320 28.09 -10.58 -0.03
CA ASP A 320 27.80 -11.60 0.95
C ASP A 320 26.28 -11.67 1.18
N PHE A 321 25.61 -12.47 0.35
CA PHE A 321 24.17 -12.61 0.40
C PHE A 321 23.69 -13.43 1.61
N GLU A 322 24.50 -14.40 2.07
CA GLU A 322 24.18 -15.20 3.26
C GLU A 322 24.20 -14.33 4.52
N ALA A 323 25.24 -13.52 4.70
CA ALA A 323 25.30 -12.61 5.83
C ALA A 323 24.20 -11.52 5.80
N ALA A 324 23.74 -11.13 4.61
CA ALA A 324 22.59 -10.21 4.48
C ALA A 324 21.30 -10.88 4.94
N LEU A 325 21.12 -12.15 4.60
CA LEU A 325 19.98 -12.95 5.00
C LEU A 325 20.00 -13.24 6.50
N GLU A 326 21.12 -13.71 7.07
CA GLU A 326 21.25 -13.99 8.49
C GLU A 326 20.82 -12.83 9.38
N ARG A 327 21.19 -11.60 9.00
CA ARG A 327 20.77 -10.39 9.74
C ARG A 327 19.27 -10.11 9.65
N GLY A 328 18.62 -10.50 8.56
CA GLY A 328 17.17 -10.39 8.40
C GLY A 328 16.40 -11.48 9.14
N LEU A 329 17.00 -12.66 9.29
CA LEU A 329 16.35 -13.80 9.96
C LEU A 329 16.31 -13.69 11.48
N LEU A 330 17.14 -12.84 12.10
CA LEU A 330 17.23 -12.69 13.57
C LEU A 330 15.93 -12.18 14.21
N ASP A 331 14.95 -11.73 13.43
CA ASP A 331 13.77 -11.03 13.92
C ASP A 331 12.49 -11.86 13.86
N ASP A 332 12.58 -13.14 13.61
CA ASP A 332 11.42 -13.95 13.19
C ASP A 332 10.71 -14.71 14.31
N ASP A 333 10.92 -14.35 15.56
CA ASP A 333 10.11 -14.88 16.66
C ASP A 333 8.76 -14.16 16.82
N GLU A 334 8.16 -13.72 15.71
CA GLU A 334 6.77 -13.21 15.72
C GLU A 334 5.78 -14.27 16.20
N GLU A 335 6.09 -15.55 16.05
CA GLU A 335 5.29 -16.66 16.57
C GLU A 335 5.31 -16.74 18.11
N ALA A 336 6.30 -16.17 18.78
CA ALA A 336 6.50 -16.35 20.21
C ALA A 336 5.62 -15.47 21.10
N ALA A 337 4.98 -14.45 20.57
CA ALA A 337 4.25 -13.47 21.37
C ALA A 337 2.76 -13.78 21.45
N ALA A 338 2.40 -14.90 22.09
CA ALA A 338 0.99 -15.09 22.46
C ALA A 338 0.53 -13.94 23.38
N PRO A 339 -0.66 -13.36 23.15
CA PRO A 339 -1.16 -12.26 23.97
C PRO A 339 -1.31 -12.66 25.43
N PRO A 340 -1.33 -11.69 26.37
CA PRO A 340 -1.63 -11.96 27.77
C PRO A 340 -2.92 -12.76 27.93
N VAL A 341 -2.98 -13.60 28.96
CA VAL A 341 -4.22 -14.29 29.33
C VAL A 341 -4.98 -13.36 30.27
N PRO A 342 -6.17 -12.86 29.94
CA PRO A 342 -6.94 -11.99 30.80
C PRO A 342 -7.43 -12.75 32.06
N GLU A 343 -7.68 -12.05 33.15
CA GLU A 343 -8.24 -12.64 34.38
C GLU A 343 -9.64 -13.22 34.16
N ALA A 344 -10.42 -12.60 33.27
CA ALA A 344 -11.74 -13.07 32.85
C ALA A 344 -12.00 -12.67 31.39
N TYR A 345 -12.75 -13.49 30.68
CA TYR A 345 -13.19 -13.20 29.32
C TYR A 345 -14.57 -12.57 29.32
N GLY A 346 -14.77 -11.53 28.53
CA GLY A 346 -16.07 -10.95 28.27
C GLY A 346 -17.02 -11.92 27.58
N SER A 347 -18.29 -11.73 27.77
CA SER A 347 -19.32 -12.48 27.05
C SER A 347 -20.51 -11.60 26.75
N PRO A 348 -21.18 -11.78 25.60
CA PRO A 348 -22.36 -11.00 25.25
C PRO A 348 -23.49 -11.21 26.29
N ASN A 349 -24.05 -10.10 26.79
CA ASN A 349 -25.22 -10.09 27.64
C ASN A 349 -26.43 -9.69 26.77
N GLY A 350 -27.20 -10.67 26.27
CA GLY A 350 -28.39 -10.42 25.45
C GLY A 350 -28.23 -10.74 23.97
N ASP A 351 -28.62 -9.82 23.09
CA ASP A 351 -28.53 -10.02 21.63
C ASP A 351 -27.07 -10.10 21.15
N ARG A 352 -26.79 -11.16 20.40
CA ARG A 352 -25.44 -11.45 19.86
C ARG A 352 -25.33 -11.20 18.37
N SER A 353 -26.41 -10.79 17.72
CA SER A 353 -26.50 -10.79 16.25
C SER A 353 -25.38 -9.96 15.57
N GLU A 354 -25.06 -8.79 16.10
CA GLU A 354 -24.00 -7.94 15.57
C GLU A 354 -22.62 -8.54 15.80
N PHE A 355 -22.37 -9.09 16.98
CA PHE A 355 -21.09 -9.77 17.28
C PHE A 355 -20.92 -11.03 16.44
N ASP A 356 -21.94 -11.88 16.34
CA ASP A 356 -21.88 -13.12 15.56
C ASP A 356 -21.65 -12.81 14.06
N LEU A 357 -22.28 -11.76 13.53
CA LEU A 357 -22.06 -11.27 12.19
C LEU A 357 -20.63 -10.73 11.97
N TRP A 358 -20.11 -10.01 12.96
CA TRP A 358 -18.73 -9.53 12.92
C TRP A 358 -17.73 -10.70 12.95
N VAL A 359 -17.96 -11.71 13.79
CA VAL A 359 -17.11 -12.91 13.80
C VAL A 359 -17.15 -13.63 12.45
N GLU A 360 -18.36 -13.81 11.85
CA GLU A 360 -18.51 -14.43 10.53
C GLU A 360 -17.67 -13.75 9.45
N ARG A 361 -17.59 -12.41 9.50
CA ARG A 361 -17.09 -11.59 8.37
C ARG A 361 -15.67 -11.04 8.55
N ASN A 362 -15.22 -10.87 9.79
CA ASN A 362 -13.95 -10.19 10.08
C ASN A 362 -12.93 -11.11 10.75
N VAL A 363 -13.30 -12.34 11.13
CA VAL A 363 -12.44 -13.25 11.87
C VAL A 363 -12.07 -14.46 11.01
N THR A 364 -10.77 -14.72 10.90
CA THR A 364 -10.23 -15.88 10.18
C THR A 364 -9.48 -16.76 11.17
N PRO A 365 -9.88 -18.05 11.34
CA PRO A 365 -9.14 -18.99 12.18
C PRO A 365 -7.69 -19.12 11.71
N GLN A 366 -6.75 -19.19 12.65
CA GLN A 366 -5.35 -19.45 12.35
C GLN A 366 -5.06 -20.97 12.38
N ARG A 367 -3.98 -21.39 11.71
CA ARG A 367 -3.47 -22.76 11.80
C ARG A 367 -3.06 -23.14 13.23
N GLN A 368 -2.78 -22.16 14.08
CA GLN A 368 -2.47 -22.34 15.49
C GLN A 368 -3.78 -22.45 16.29
N PRO A 369 -4.04 -23.61 16.92
CA PRO A 369 -5.31 -23.84 17.61
C PRO A 369 -5.59 -22.83 18.72
N GLY A 370 -6.83 -22.33 18.77
CA GLY A 370 -7.29 -21.39 19.78
C GLY A 370 -6.96 -19.92 19.48
N PHE A 371 -6.41 -19.65 18.29
CA PHE A 371 -6.15 -18.28 17.83
C PHE A 371 -6.82 -17.98 16.49
N SER A 372 -7.13 -16.72 16.30
CA SER A 372 -7.68 -16.17 15.06
C SER A 372 -6.99 -14.87 14.66
N ALA A 373 -6.98 -14.60 13.38
CA ALA A 373 -6.69 -13.27 12.85
C ALA A 373 -7.99 -12.46 12.78
N VAL A 374 -7.93 -11.20 13.15
CA VAL A 374 -9.06 -10.27 13.10
C VAL A 374 -8.74 -9.15 12.12
N GLU A 375 -9.51 -9.04 11.05
CA GLU A 375 -9.38 -7.91 10.13
C GLU A 375 -10.27 -6.77 10.58
N VAL A 376 -9.64 -5.68 11.01
CA VAL A 376 -10.30 -4.44 11.40
C VAL A 376 -10.59 -3.65 10.14
N LYS A 377 -11.86 -3.47 9.81
CA LYS A 377 -12.29 -2.63 8.69
C LYS A 377 -11.98 -1.17 8.99
N VAL A 378 -11.11 -0.57 8.17
CA VAL A 378 -10.72 0.83 8.30
C VAL A 378 -11.33 1.63 7.17
N ILE A 379 -12.40 2.35 7.46
CA ILE A 379 -13.15 3.11 6.46
C ILE A 379 -12.23 4.03 5.67
N ARG A 380 -12.16 3.81 4.35
CA ARG A 380 -11.30 4.57 3.42
C ARG A 380 -9.80 4.55 3.77
N GLY A 381 -9.38 3.62 4.62
CA GLY A 381 -8.01 3.53 5.11
C GLY A 381 -7.60 4.63 6.10
N ASP A 382 -8.51 5.46 6.60
CA ASP A 382 -8.22 6.60 7.47
C ASP A 382 -8.42 6.27 8.94
N LEU A 383 -7.42 6.57 9.78
CA LEU A 383 -7.46 6.43 11.24
C LEU A 383 -7.19 7.76 11.93
N SER A 384 -7.97 8.07 12.97
CA SER A 384 -7.74 9.22 13.86
C SER A 384 -6.65 8.93 14.90
N PRO A 385 -6.07 9.95 15.57
CA PRO A 385 -5.14 9.75 16.66
C PRO A 385 -5.70 8.87 17.80
N GLU A 386 -6.98 9.04 18.11
CA GLU A 386 -7.70 8.28 19.14
C GLU A 386 -7.80 6.79 18.75
N GLN A 387 -8.10 6.53 17.47
CA GLN A 387 -8.14 5.16 16.92
C GLN A 387 -6.76 4.51 16.91
N PHE A 388 -5.70 5.25 16.54
CA PHE A 388 -4.34 4.73 16.62
C PHE A 388 -3.96 4.32 18.05
N ARG A 389 -4.25 5.15 19.07
CA ARG A 389 -3.97 4.81 20.48
C ARG A 389 -4.79 3.63 20.96
N GLY A 390 -6.11 3.63 20.67
CA GLY A 390 -6.98 2.53 21.07
C GLY A 390 -6.59 1.20 20.42
N LEU A 391 -6.17 1.21 19.15
CA LEU A 391 -5.64 0.03 18.47
C LEU A 391 -4.32 -0.43 19.12
N ALA A 392 -3.44 0.47 19.54
CA ALA A 392 -2.23 0.11 20.28
C ALA A 392 -2.55 -0.62 21.59
N GLU A 393 -3.59 -0.18 22.33
CA GLU A 393 -4.06 -0.86 23.54
C GLU A 393 -4.64 -2.24 23.20
N VAL A 394 -5.50 -2.35 22.19
CA VAL A 394 -6.05 -3.64 21.74
C VAL A 394 -4.95 -4.61 21.34
N MET A 395 -3.89 -4.12 20.66
CA MET A 395 -2.75 -4.94 20.27
C MET A 395 -1.98 -5.47 21.47
N ARG A 396 -1.77 -4.66 22.52
CA ARG A 396 -1.07 -5.10 23.74
C ARG A 396 -1.88 -6.09 24.56
N ASP A 397 -3.19 -5.84 24.66
CA ASP A 397 -4.04 -6.61 25.56
C ASP A 397 -4.51 -7.94 24.94
N PHE A 398 -4.71 -7.98 23.61
CA PHE A 398 -5.43 -9.08 22.97
C PHE A 398 -4.74 -9.69 21.75
N SER A 399 -3.66 -9.13 21.23
CA SER A 399 -2.96 -9.69 20.05
C SER A 399 -1.51 -10.01 20.33
N GLY A 400 -0.81 -10.59 19.37
CA GLY A 400 0.59 -10.99 19.49
C GLY A 400 1.62 -9.85 19.51
N GLY A 401 1.22 -8.64 19.86
CA GLY A 401 2.12 -7.50 20.04
C GLY A 401 2.40 -6.69 18.78
N TYR A 402 1.88 -7.05 17.61
CA TYR A 402 1.84 -6.21 16.43
C TYR A 402 0.77 -6.63 15.42
N ALA A 403 0.46 -5.72 14.50
CA ALA A 403 -0.52 -5.91 13.46
C ALA A 403 0.11 -5.74 12.07
N ARG A 404 -0.64 -6.08 11.02
CA ARG A 404 -0.23 -5.81 9.64
C ARG A 404 -1.31 -5.04 8.90
N THR A 405 -0.92 -4.02 8.17
CA THR A 405 -1.82 -3.35 7.23
C THR A 405 -2.04 -4.22 6.00
N SER A 406 -3.25 -4.18 5.42
CA SER A 406 -3.61 -4.91 4.21
C SER A 406 -3.34 -4.08 2.95
N ALA A 407 -2.72 -4.69 1.93
CA ALA A 407 -2.50 -4.06 0.62
C ALA A 407 -3.76 -4.07 -0.26
N GLU A 408 -4.64 -5.01 -0.05
CA GLU A 408 -5.82 -5.21 -0.88
C GLU A 408 -6.97 -4.30 -0.48
N HIS A 409 -7.20 -4.13 0.85
CA HIS A 409 -8.38 -3.43 1.39
C HIS A 409 -8.07 -2.19 2.23
N GLN A 410 -6.79 -1.87 2.49
CA GLN A 410 -6.37 -0.74 3.34
C GLN A 410 -6.81 -0.89 4.81
N ASN A 411 -7.02 -2.11 5.24
CA ASN A 411 -7.42 -2.52 6.58
C ASN A 411 -6.22 -2.81 7.50
N LEU A 412 -6.50 -3.17 8.75
CA LEU A 412 -5.52 -3.62 9.73
C LEU A 412 -5.85 -5.04 10.17
N VAL A 413 -4.89 -5.96 10.10
CA VAL A 413 -5.03 -7.35 10.56
C VAL A 413 -4.36 -7.48 11.92
N LEU A 414 -5.13 -7.73 12.97
CA LEU A 414 -4.68 -8.15 14.28
C LEU A 414 -4.36 -9.64 14.22
N ARG A 415 -3.23 -10.03 14.76
CA ARG A 415 -2.67 -11.38 14.67
C ARG A 415 -2.65 -12.01 16.07
N TRP A 416 -2.76 -13.34 16.13
CA TRP A 416 -2.70 -14.07 17.40
C TRP A 416 -3.74 -13.63 18.43
N VAL A 417 -4.96 -13.36 17.98
CA VAL A 417 -6.07 -13.06 18.88
C VAL A 417 -6.63 -14.36 19.43
N ARG A 418 -6.71 -14.52 20.77
CA ARG A 418 -7.34 -15.68 21.35
C ARG A 418 -8.83 -15.72 21.00
N GLU A 419 -9.34 -16.87 20.56
CA GLU A 419 -10.77 -17.03 20.23
C GLU A 419 -11.69 -16.64 21.40
N GLN A 420 -11.24 -16.90 22.63
CA GLN A 420 -11.97 -16.55 23.85
C GLN A 420 -12.02 -15.03 24.10
N SER A 421 -11.09 -14.25 23.54
CA SER A 421 -11.03 -12.79 23.67
C SER A 421 -11.75 -12.04 22.55
N LEU A 422 -12.34 -12.73 21.58
CA LEU A 422 -12.97 -12.08 20.41
C LEU A 422 -14.06 -11.08 20.80
N TYR A 423 -14.84 -11.37 21.84
CA TYR A 423 -15.88 -10.45 22.31
C TYR A 423 -15.29 -9.18 22.95
N ASP A 424 -14.22 -9.32 23.72
CA ASP A 424 -13.52 -8.18 24.33
C ASP A 424 -12.89 -7.30 23.23
N VAL A 425 -12.26 -7.92 22.23
CA VAL A 425 -11.70 -7.22 21.07
C VAL A 425 -12.79 -6.46 20.31
N TRP A 426 -13.90 -7.13 19.99
CA TRP A 426 -15.02 -6.49 19.29
C TRP A 426 -15.58 -5.30 20.07
N THR A 427 -15.79 -5.45 21.38
CA THR A 427 -16.31 -4.37 22.24
C THR A 427 -15.38 -3.15 22.21
N ARG A 428 -14.05 -3.37 22.32
CA ARG A 428 -13.07 -2.28 22.24
C ARG A 428 -13.05 -1.62 20.85
N LEU A 429 -13.17 -2.42 19.78
CA LEU A 429 -13.26 -1.88 18.42
C LEU A 429 -14.56 -1.08 18.22
N VAL A 430 -15.69 -1.50 18.76
CA VAL A 430 -16.96 -0.73 18.73
C VAL A 430 -16.80 0.61 19.43
N GLU A 431 -16.17 0.66 20.60
CA GLU A 431 -15.88 1.91 21.33
C GLU A 431 -15.02 2.88 20.50
N LEU A 432 -14.16 2.35 19.62
CA LEU A 432 -13.31 3.14 18.72
C LEU A 432 -14.00 3.50 17.39
N GLY A 433 -15.23 3.03 17.14
CA GLY A 433 -15.89 3.17 15.84
C GLY A 433 -15.23 2.33 14.73
N LEU A 434 -14.64 1.19 15.09
CA LEU A 434 -13.95 0.24 14.21
C LEU A 434 -14.54 -1.19 14.31
N GLY A 435 -15.69 -1.35 14.97
CA GLY A 435 -16.35 -2.64 15.18
C GLY A 435 -17.26 -3.08 14.03
N ASP A 436 -17.26 -2.40 12.90
CA ASP A 436 -18.13 -2.72 11.76
C ASP A 436 -17.78 -4.09 11.16
N SER A 437 -18.80 -4.86 10.80
CA SER A 437 -18.66 -6.09 10.05
C SER A 437 -18.43 -5.85 8.54
N GLY A 438 -17.95 -6.86 7.82
CA GLY A 438 -17.81 -6.85 6.35
C GLY A 438 -16.47 -6.33 5.86
N ALA A 439 -15.38 -6.61 6.58
CA ALA A 439 -14.03 -6.49 6.02
C ALA A 439 -13.90 -7.33 4.74
N GLN A 440 -13.27 -6.77 3.69
CA GLN A 440 -13.12 -7.36 2.35
C GLN A 440 -14.42 -7.55 1.55
N GLU A 441 -15.54 -7.09 2.03
CA GLU A 441 -16.83 -7.19 1.33
C GLU A 441 -17.12 -5.95 0.46
N VAL A 442 -18.25 -5.98 -0.25
CA VAL A 442 -18.67 -4.94 -1.20
C VAL A 442 -18.76 -3.53 -0.60
N ASN A 443 -19.03 -3.42 0.70
CA ASN A 443 -19.05 -2.18 1.44
C ASN A 443 -17.67 -1.76 2.03
N ASP A 444 -16.61 -2.54 1.76
CA ASP A 444 -15.23 -2.21 2.10
C ASP A 444 -14.52 -1.63 0.86
N VAL A 445 -14.95 -0.46 0.47
CA VAL A 445 -14.55 0.18 -0.78
C VAL A 445 -13.14 0.76 -0.70
N VAL A 446 -12.26 0.38 -1.63
CA VAL A 446 -10.86 0.83 -1.66
C VAL A 446 -10.70 2.10 -2.50
N SER A 447 -10.04 3.11 -1.95
CA SER A 447 -9.77 4.36 -2.70
C SER A 447 -8.38 4.94 -2.41
N CYS A 448 -7.87 5.71 -3.36
CA CYS A 448 -6.72 6.58 -3.12
C CYS A 448 -7.19 7.98 -2.68
N PRO A 449 -6.31 8.85 -2.13
CA PRO A 449 -6.72 10.19 -1.70
C PRO A 449 -7.30 11.11 -2.80
N GLY A 450 -7.07 10.81 -4.08
CA GLY A 450 -7.61 11.62 -5.18
C GLY A 450 -7.26 13.09 -5.08
N THR A 451 -8.23 13.97 -5.40
CA THR A 451 -8.04 15.43 -5.33
C THR A 451 -7.97 15.99 -3.91
N ASP A 452 -8.14 15.19 -2.87
CA ASP A 452 -8.06 15.68 -1.50
C ASP A 452 -6.64 16.15 -1.14
N SER A 453 -5.61 15.48 -1.68
CA SER A 453 -4.22 15.85 -1.46
C SER A 453 -3.29 15.66 -2.67
N CYS A 454 -3.67 14.84 -3.67
CA CYS A 454 -2.77 14.45 -4.75
C CYS A 454 -2.78 15.48 -5.89
N LYS A 455 -1.58 16.00 -6.27
CA LYS A 455 -1.40 16.90 -7.45
C LYS A 455 -1.91 16.27 -8.76
N LEU A 456 -1.85 14.93 -8.88
CA LEU A 456 -2.26 14.19 -10.09
C LEU A 456 -3.75 13.82 -10.11
N GLY A 457 -4.47 14.03 -9.00
CA GLY A 457 -5.90 13.73 -8.90
C GLY A 457 -6.71 14.52 -9.95
N ILE A 458 -7.65 13.84 -10.58
CA ILE A 458 -8.62 14.43 -11.51
C ILE A 458 -9.95 14.60 -10.80
N THR A 459 -10.34 13.62 -9.97
CA THR A 459 -11.60 13.59 -9.23
C THR A 459 -11.38 13.18 -7.76
N SER A 460 -12.37 13.47 -6.91
CA SER A 460 -12.39 13.08 -5.49
C SER A 460 -12.79 11.60 -5.35
N SER A 461 -11.80 10.71 -5.23
CA SER A 461 -12.06 9.29 -5.01
C SER A 461 -12.55 9.00 -3.59
N MET A 462 -12.11 9.76 -2.58
CA MET A 462 -12.59 9.59 -1.19
C MET A 462 -14.07 9.95 -1.06
N GLY A 463 -14.49 11.03 -1.69
CA GLY A 463 -15.91 11.41 -1.67
C GLY A 463 -16.81 10.49 -2.49
N LEU A 464 -16.30 9.92 -3.60
CA LEU A 464 -17.05 8.89 -4.32
C LEU A 464 -17.14 7.59 -3.50
N ASN A 465 -16.07 7.22 -2.81
CA ASN A 465 -16.05 6.07 -1.91
C ASN A 465 -17.22 6.18 -0.90
N GLU A 466 -17.28 7.28 -0.16
CA GLU A 466 -18.37 7.56 0.81
C GLU A 466 -19.78 7.45 0.18
N ALA A 467 -19.94 7.95 -1.04
CA ALA A 467 -21.22 7.89 -1.72
C ALA A 467 -21.62 6.47 -2.16
N ILE A 468 -20.64 5.63 -2.52
CA ILE A 468 -20.87 4.22 -2.87
C ILE A 468 -21.14 3.40 -1.60
N GLU A 469 -20.34 3.57 -0.55
CA GLU A 469 -20.58 2.90 0.75
C GLU A 469 -22.01 3.14 1.23
N LYS A 470 -22.43 4.40 1.27
CA LYS A 470 -23.80 4.78 1.66
C LYS A 470 -24.87 4.11 0.77
N ARG A 471 -24.65 4.04 -0.56
CA ARG A 471 -25.60 3.38 -1.46
C ARG A 471 -25.69 1.88 -1.18
N ILE A 472 -24.56 1.22 -0.91
CA ILE A 472 -24.49 -0.22 -0.59
C ILE A 472 -25.20 -0.50 0.75
N GLU A 473 -25.03 0.36 1.75
CA GLU A 473 -25.76 0.27 3.03
C GLU A 473 -27.27 0.37 2.80
N GLU A 474 -27.74 1.32 1.98
CA GLU A 474 -29.16 1.48 1.63
C GLU A 474 -29.72 0.26 0.86
N MET A 475 -28.89 -0.55 0.22
CA MET A 475 -29.30 -1.75 -0.52
C MET A 475 -29.52 -2.98 0.37
N GLU A 476 -29.03 -2.98 1.62
CA GLU A 476 -29.15 -4.08 2.59
C GLU A 476 -28.77 -5.46 1.99
N ILE A 477 -27.60 -5.55 1.35
CA ILE A 477 -27.15 -6.75 0.63
C ILE A 477 -26.91 -7.91 1.61
N THR A 478 -27.66 -9.00 1.43
CA THR A 478 -27.54 -10.23 2.25
C THR A 478 -26.90 -11.39 1.50
N ASP A 479 -26.93 -11.37 0.16
CA ASP A 479 -26.40 -12.45 -0.68
C ASP A 479 -24.87 -12.55 -0.56
N PRO A 480 -24.31 -13.72 -0.18
CA PRO A 480 -22.87 -13.88 0.02
C PRO A 480 -22.03 -13.62 -1.22
N LEU A 481 -22.51 -14.00 -2.42
CA LEU A 481 -21.77 -13.80 -3.66
C LEU A 481 -21.76 -12.31 -4.09
N THR A 482 -22.82 -11.57 -3.82
CA THR A 482 -22.86 -10.11 -4.03
C THR A 482 -21.98 -9.39 -3.01
N ARG A 483 -21.97 -9.84 -1.74
CA ARG A 483 -21.06 -9.31 -0.72
C ARG A 483 -19.59 -9.51 -1.06
N ALA A 484 -19.23 -10.61 -1.71
CA ALA A 484 -17.84 -10.91 -2.11
C ALA A 484 -17.29 -10.02 -3.23
N ILE A 485 -18.10 -9.13 -3.80
CA ILE A 485 -17.66 -8.17 -4.83
C ILE A 485 -16.78 -7.12 -4.19
N ASN A 486 -15.58 -6.86 -4.74
CA ASN A 486 -14.74 -5.76 -4.30
C ASN A 486 -14.82 -4.57 -5.26
N ILE A 487 -14.88 -3.36 -4.68
CA ILE A 487 -14.95 -2.10 -5.44
C ILE A 487 -13.67 -1.30 -5.16
N LYS A 488 -12.94 -0.97 -6.24
CA LYS A 488 -11.66 -0.27 -6.12
C LYS A 488 -11.64 0.98 -7.00
N MET A 489 -11.19 2.11 -6.45
CA MET A 489 -11.18 3.35 -7.23
C MET A 489 -9.92 4.19 -7.08
N SER A 490 -9.64 4.94 -8.12
CA SER A 490 -8.53 5.89 -8.19
C SER A 490 -9.00 7.24 -8.71
N GLY A 491 -8.53 8.32 -8.12
CA GLY A 491 -8.86 9.68 -8.58
C GLY A 491 -8.26 10.06 -9.93
N CYS A 492 -7.47 9.19 -10.57
CA CYS A 492 -6.89 9.37 -11.90
C CYS A 492 -6.41 8.03 -12.49
N PRO A 493 -5.97 7.97 -13.78
CA PRO A 493 -5.53 6.72 -14.43
C PRO A 493 -4.29 6.06 -13.82
N ASN A 494 -3.62 6.66 -12.83
CA ASN A 494 -2.38 6.10 -12.25
C ASN A 494 -2.60 4.81 -11.44
N GLY A 495 -3.83 4.44 -11.10
CA GLY A 495 -4.16 3.16 -10.50
C GLY A 495 -3.66 2.98 -9.06
N CYS A 496 -3.55 4.06 -8.29
CA CYS A 496 -3.09 3.98 -6.89
C CYS A 496 -4.08 3.21 -6.00
N GLY A 497 -5.38 3.29 -6.25
CA GLY A 497 -6.43 2.48 -5.61
C GLY A 497 -6.67 1.13 -6.30
N GLN A 498 -5.76 0.68 -7.17
CA GLN A 498 -5.80 -0.65 -7.80
C GLN A 498 -7.05 -0.97 -8.65
N HIS A 499 -7.74 0.03 -9.19
CA HIS A 499 -8.98 -0.14 -9.94
C HIS A 499 -8.94 -1.15 -11.10
N HIS A 500 -7.76 -1.47 -11.62
CA HIS A 500 -7.62 -2.44 -12.71
C HIS A 500 -7.94 -3.88 -12.29
N ILE A 501 -7.72 -4.21 -11.03
CA ILE A 501 -7.92 -5.56 -10.46
C ILE A 501 -9.15 -5.65 -9.55
N GLY A 502 -9.88 -4.55 -9.38
CA GLY A 502 -11.18 -4.56 -8.70
C GLY A 502 -12.21 -5.33 -9.51
N THR A 503 -13.07 -6.09 -8.84
CA THR A 503 -14.24 -6.73 -9.45
C THR A 503 -15.07 -5.68 -10.18
N ILE A 504 -15.27 -4.51 -9.54
CA ILE A 504 -15.73 -3.27 -10.14
C ILE A 504 -14.68 -2.20 -9.87
N GLY A 505 -14.10 -1.64 -10.92
CA GLY A 505 -13.04 -0.64 -10.81
C GLY A 505 -13.45 0.70 -11.40
N PHE A 506 -12.93 1.81 -10.83
CA PHE A 506 -13.17 3.15 -11.35
C PHE A 506 -11.89 3.99 -11.36
N TYR A 507 -11.70 4.80 -12.40
CA TYR A 507 -10.71 5.86 -12.33
C TYR A 507 -11.25 7.20 -12.79
N GLY A 508 -10.77 8.27 -12.13
CA GLY A 508 -11.20 9.64 -12.37
C GLY A 508 -10.85 10.17 -13.75
N ALA A 509 -11.81 10.84 -14.35
CA ALA A 509 -11.75 11.47 -15.66
C ALA A 509 -12.52 12.79 -15.64
N SER A 510 -12.50 13.52 -16.75
CA SER A 510 -13.31 14.73 -16.98
C SER A 510 -14.09 14.59 -18.27
N LEU A 511 -15.34 15.01 -18.25
CA LEU A 511 -16.17 15.24 -19.42
C LEU A 511 -16.21 16.73 -19.75
N LYS A 512 -16.53 17.07 -21.01
CA LYS A 512 -16.83 18.43 -21.41
C LYS A 512 -18.26 18.47 -21.93
N VAL A 513 -19.14 19.16 -21.23
CA VAL A 513 -20.59 19.26 -21.52
C VAL A 513 -20.98 20.70 -21.65
N GLY A 514 -21.50 21.12 -22.82
CA GLY A 514 -21.84 22.52 -23.08
C GLY A 514 -20.67 23.48 -22.85
N GLY A 515 -19.42 23.05 -23.12
CA GLY A 515 -18.21 23.84 -22.88
C GLY A 515 -17.69 23.84 -21.45
N ARG A 516 -18.42 23.28 -20.47
CA ARG A 516 -18.06 23.21 -19.04
C ARG A 516 -17.44 21.88 -18.69
N PRO A 517 -16.41 21.82 -17.83
CA PRO A 517 -15.89 20.54 -17.32
C PRO A 517 -16.87 19.93 -16.32
N MET A 518 -17.01 18.61 -16.35
CA MET A 518 -17.83 17.81 -15.44
C MET A 518 -16.98 16.66 -14.90
N PRO A 519 -16.96 16.40 -13.57
CA PRO A 519 -16.23 15.26 -13.01
C PRO A 519 -16.89 13.96 -13.46
N ALA A 520 -16.07 12.97 -13.80
CA ALA A 520 -16.53 11.69 -14.30
C ALA A 520 -15.59 10.55 -13.90
N TYR A 521 -16.08 9.31 -14.06
CA TYR A 521 -15.29 8.11 -13.87
C TYR A 521 -15.41 7.15 -15.05
N ILE A 522 -14.34 6.42 -15.31
CA ILE A 522 -14.29 5.37 -16.31
C ILE A 522 -14.28 4.04 -15.58
N PRO A 523 -15.28 3.16 -15.83
CA PRO A 523 -15.40 1.87 -15.18
C PRO A 523 -14.51 0.79 -15.79
N HIS A 524 -14.17 -0.21 -14.94
CA HIS A 524 -13.61 -1.51 -15.30
C HIS A 524 -14.47 -2.60 -14.63
N ILE A 525 -14.70 -3.71 -15.31
CA ILE A 525 -15.53 -4.81 -14.82
C ILE A 525 -14.76 -6.12 -14.94
N GLY A 526 -14.87 -7.00 -13.94
CA GLY A 526 -14.34 -8.36 -13.96
C GLY A 526 -12.86 -8.48 -13.65
N GLY A 527 -12.26 -7.51 -12.92
CA GLY A 527 -10.87 -7.62 -12.45
C GLY A 527 -10.73 -8.68 -11.35
N ARG A 528 -9.59 -9.35 -11.29
CA ARG A 528 -9.22 -10.33 -10.26
C ARG A 528 -7.92 -9.92 -9.61
N SER A 529 -7.85 -9.96 -8.28
CA SER A 529 -6.70 -9.47 -7.51
C SER A 529 -5.72 -10.55 -7.09
N GLN A 530 -6.21 -11.69 -6.64
CA GLN A 530 -5.40 -12.77 -6.05
C GLN A 530 -4.90 -13.77 -7.11
N ALA A 531 -4.82 -15.05 -6.78
CA ALA A 531 -4.36 -16.10 -7.68
C ALA A 531 -5.03 -16.00 -9.06
N GLY A 532 -4.22 -15.95 -10.11
CA GLY A 532 -4.73 -15.73 -11.48
C GLY A 532 -5.17 -14.29 -11.75
N ALA A 533 -4.56 -13.30 -11.07
CA ALA A 533 -4.86 -11.88 -11.23
C ALA A 533 -4.98 -11.47 -12.71
N THR A 534 -6.08 -10.78 -13.03
CA THR A 534 -6.36 -10.25 -14.37
C THR A 534 -6.92 -8.83 -14.26
N PHE A 535 -6.68 -8.03 -15.29
CA PHE A 535 -7.27 -6.71 -15.36
C PHE A 535 -8.71 -6.75 -15.84
N GLY A 536 -9.57 -6.02 -15.15
CA GLY A 536 -10.95 -5.82 -15.57
C GLY A 536 -11.04 -5.15 -16.95
N THR A 537 -12.07 -5.48 -17.69
CA THR A 537 -12.36 -4.88 -18.99
C THR A 537 -12.81 -3.44 -18.81
N ARG A 538 -12.07 -2.51 -19.41
CA ARG A 538 -12.42 -1.09 -19.41
C ARG A 538 -13.67 -0.86 -20.25
N LEU A 539 -14.72 -0.28 -19.65
CA LEU A 539 -15.91 0.12 -20.38
C LEU A 539 -15.66 1.40 -21.22
N LYS A 540 -16.42 1.57 -22.30
CA LYS A 540 -16.40 2.79 -23.13
C LYS A 540 -17.18 3.93 -22.48
N SER A 541 -18.15 3.59 -21.64
CA SER A 541 -18.97 4.54 -20.89
C SER A 541 -18.12 5.43 -20.00
N ARG A 542 -18.47 6.71 -19.95
CA ARG A 542 -17.91 7.68 -18.99
C ARG A 542 -19.06 8.17 -18.14
N LEU A 543 -19.03 7.81 -16.88
CA LEU A 543 -20.13 8.13 -15.95
C LEU A 543 -19.86 9.48 -15.28
N PRO A 544 -20.79 10.46 -15.33
CA PRO A 544 -20.73 11.62 -14.43
C PRO A 544 -20.56 11.17 -12.98
N ALA A 545 -19.68 11.82 -12.22
CA ALA A 545 -19.31 11.38 -10.88
C ALA A 545 -20.52 11.15 -9.94
N LYS A 546 -21.53 12.00 -10.01
CA LYS A 546 -22.75 11.91 -9.20
C LYS A 546 -23.67 10.73 -9.55
N ARG A 547 -23.46 10.10 -10.71
CA ARG A 547 -24.26 8.96 -11.18
C ARG A 547 -23.58 7.61 -10.99
N VAL A 548 -22.35 7.61 -10.47
CA VAL A 548 -21.60 6.34 -10.24
C VAL A 548 -22.27 5.46 -9.21
N PRO A 549 -22.79 5.93 -8.05
CA PRO A 549 -23.51 5.07 -7.11
C PRO A 549 -24.73 4.37 -7.73
N ASP A 550 -25.49 5.07 -8.59
CA ASP A 550 -26.63 4.47 -9.31
C ASP A 550 -26.16 3.39 -10.30
N ALA A 551 -25.01 3.59 -10.95
CA ALA A 551 -24.44 2.58 -11.84
C ALA A 551 -23.99 1.33 -11.07
N VAL A 552 -23.39 1.48 -9.91
CA VAL A 552 -23.01 0.36 -9.03
C VAL A 552 -24.25 -0.44 -8.64
N GLU A 553 -25.29 0.22 -8.12
CA GLU A 553 -26.56 -0.45 -7.77
C GLU A 553 -27.13 -1.25 -8.96
N ARG A 554 -27.19 -0.63 -10.16
CA ARG A 554 -27.72 -1.33 -11.35
C ARG A 554 -26.91 -2.57 -11.73
N TRP A 555 -25.58 -2.52 -11.62
CA TRP A 555 -24.73 -3.68 -11.91
C TRP A 555 -24.88 -4.78 -10.86
N LEU A 556 -25.00 -4.44 -9.60
CA LEU A 556 -25.26 -5.42 -8.53
C LEU A 556 -26.62 -6.08 -8.72
N ARG A 557 -27.69 -5.29 -9.00
CA ARG A 557 -29.04 -5.82 -9.27
C ARG A 557 -29.07 -6.67 -10.55
N PHE A 558 -28.36 -6.26 -11.60
CA PHE A 558 -28.23 -7.02 -12.85
C PHE A 558 -27.57 -8.37 -12.59
N TYR A 559 -26.50 -8.40 -11.80
CA TYR A 559 -25.84 -9.64 -11.40
C TYR A 559 -26.77 -10.55 -10.59
N GLU A 560 -27.43 -10.04 -9.57
CA GLU A 560 -28.38 -10.83 -8.75
C GLU A 560 -29.51 -11.44 -9.57
N ALA A 561 -30.00 -10.71 -10.58
CA ALA A 561 -31.12 -11.13 -11.40
C ALA A 561 -30.77 -12.17 -12.49
N GLU A 562 -29.56 -12.09 -13.06
CA GLU A 562 -29.19 -12.80 -14.30
C GLU A 562 -28.07 -13.84 -14.11
N ARG A 563 -27.47 -13.95 -12.91
CA ARG A 563 -26.44 -14.95 -12.63
C ARG A 563 -27.03 -16.35 -12.55
N SER A 564 -26.23 -17.35 -12.92
CA SER A 564 -26.51 -18.74 -12.64
C SER A 564 -26.29 -19.06 -11.16
N GLU A 565 -26.82 -20.19 -10.68
CA GLU A 565 -26.61 -20.63 -9.30
C GLU A 565 -25.11 -20.83 -9.02
N GLY A 566 -24.61 -20.20 -7.95
CA GLY A 566 -23.19 -20.27 -7.56
C GLY A 566 -22.21 -19.49 -8.44
N GLU A 567 -22.68 -18.80 -9.48
CA GLU A 567 -21.82 -18.04 -10.39
C GLU A 567 -21.27 -16.78 -9.70
N THR A 568 -19.95 -16.63 -9.64
CA THR A 568 -19.31 -15.42 -9.11
C THR A 568 -19.53 -14.23 -10.04
N PHE A 569 -19.40 -12.99 -9.52
CA PHE A 569 -19.52 -11.80 -10.36
C PHE A 569 -18.51 -11.79 -11.52
N ASN A 570 -17.31 -12.27 -11.29
CA ASN A 570 -16.27 -12.29 -12.32
C ASN A 570 -16.58 -13.30 -13.43
N ASP A 571 -17.10 -14.49 -13.08
CA ASP A 571 -17.52 -15.48 -14.08
C ASP A 571 -18.76 -14.99 -14.85
N PHE A 572 -19.69 -14.34 -14.17
CA PHE A 572 -20.81 -13.67 -14.79
C PHE A 572 -20.36 -12.57 -15.76
N ALA A 573 -19.39 -11.73 -15.36
CA ALA A 573 -18.85 -10.68 -16.21
C ALA A 573 -18.16 -11.25 -17.47
N ASP A 574 -17.42 -12.35 -17.32
CA ASP A 574 -16.79 -13.04 -18.44
C ASP A 574 -17.84 -13.65 -19.39
N ARG A 575 -18.95 -14.19 -18.85
CA ARG A 575 -20.04 -14.81 -19.64
C ARG A 575 -20.86 -13.77 -20.40
N VAL A 576 -21.32 -12.69 -19.75
CA VAL A 576 -22.21 -11.72 -20.40
C VAL A 576 -21.43 -10.68 -21.21
N GLY A 577 -20.23 -10.34 -20.80
CA GLY A 577 -19.34 -9.42 -21.47
C GLY A 577 -19.63 -7.93 -21.20
N ALA A 578 -18.65 -7.10 -21.48
CA ALA A 578 -18.71 -5.65 -21.23
C ALA A 578 -19.90 -4.91 -21.89
N PRO A 579 -20.38 -5.26 -23.10
CA PRO A 579 -21.51 -4.57 -23.71
C PRO A 579 -22.80 -4.61 -22.88
N GLU A 580 -23.06 -5.73 -22.17
CA GLU A 580 -24.24 -5.86 -21.33
C GLU A 580 -24.18 -4.92 -20.12
N PHE A 581 -23.00 -4.81 -19.48
CA PHE A 581 -22.78 -3.82 -18.42
C PHE A 581 -22.93 -2.37 -18.92
N GLU A 582 -22.47 -2.07 -20.14
CA GLU A 582 -22.66 -0.75 -20.75
C GLU A 582 -24.14 -0.45 -21.01
N GLN A 583 -24.92 -1.43 -21.42
CA GLN A 583 -26.36 -1.28 -21.67
C GLN A 583 -27.13 -0.91 -20.38
N GLN A 584 -26.74 -1.49 -19.21
CA GLN A 584 -27.37 -1.18 -17.92
C GLN A 584 -27.23 0.28 -17.50
N VAL A 585 -26.21 0.97 -17.98
CA VAL A 585 -25.88 2.35 -17.54
C VAL A 585 -25.87 3.37 -18.69
N LYS A 586 -26.41 3.00 -19.83
CA LYS A 586 -26.37 3.83 -21.05
C LYS A 586 -26.98 5.22 -20.86
N ASP A 587 -28.10 5.33 -20.15
CA ASP A 587 -28.76 6.60 -19.84
C ASP A 587 -27.96 7.41 -18.80
N LEU A 588 -27.31 6.74 -17.84
CA LEU A 588 -26.44 7.40 -16.86
C LEU A 588 -25.20 8.01 -17.51
N ALA A 589 -24.70 7.40 -18.60
CA ALA A 589 -23.53 7.86 -19.33
C ALA A 589 -23.80 9.05 -20.26
N MET A 590 -25.06 9.49 -20.41
CA MET A 590 -25.46 10.62 -21.23
C MET A 590 -25.76 11.86 -20.36
N PRO A 591 -24.77 12.70 -20.07
CA PRO A 591 -24.99 13.88 -19.23
C PRO A 591 -25.83 14.93 -19.97
N ALA A 592 -26.75 15.55 -19.25
CA ALA A 592 -27.49 16.69 -19.74
C ALA A 592 -26.63 17.97 -19.72
N GLU A 593 -26.92 18.93 -20.60
CA GLU A 593 -26.31 20.27 -20.57
C GLU A 593 -26.60 20.95 -19.23
N PHE A 594 -25.72 21.88 -18.85
CA PHE A 594 -25.84 22.61 -17.59
C PHE A 594 -27.18 23.37 -17.47
N SER A 595 -27.87 23.13 -16.37
CA SER A 595 -29.05 23.89 -15.92
C SER A 595 -29.01 24.05 -14.41
N LEU A 596 -29.89 24.87 -13.84
CA LEU A 596 -30.01 25.00 -12.38
C LEU A 596 -30.45 23.69 -11.73
N GLU A 597 -31.21 22.86 -12.40
CA GLU A 597 -31.71 21.59 -11.90
C GLU A 597 -30.58 20.53 -11.80
N ASN A 598 -29.61 20.59 -12.71
CA ASN A 598 -28.52 19.62 -12.78
C ASN A 598 -27.15 20.18 -12.37
N MET A 599 -27.10 21.38 -11.80
CA MET A 599 -25.85 22.06 -11.45
C MET A 599 -24.92 21.22 -10.56
N LEU A 600 -25.48 20.38 -9.68
CA LEU A 600 -24.71 19.49 -8.81
C LEU A 600 -23.93 18.42 -9.58
N GLN A 601 -24.31 18.06 -10.80
CA GLN A 601 -23.54 17.17 -11.65
C GLN A 601 -22.18 17.76 -12.07
N PHE A 602 -22.05 19.10 -12.01
CA PHE A 602 -20.83 19.85 -12.31
C PHE A 602 -19.99 20.20 -11.09
N VAL A 603 -20.32 19.60 -9.95
CA VAL A 603 -19.57 19.71 -8.68
C VAL A 603 -19.06 18.32 -8.29
N ASP A 604 -17.77 18.20 -7.98
CA ASP A 604 -17.20 16.92 -7.58
C ASP A 604 -17.69 16.50 -6.18
N TRP A 605 -17.48 15.24 -5.82
CA TRP A 605 -17.77 14.76 -4.47
C TRP A 605 -16.90 15.50 -3.45
N SER A 606 -17.42 15.69 -2.24
CA SER A 606 -16.76 16.41 -1.15
C SER A 606 -16.29 17.83 -1.51
N ARG A 607 -16.91 18.46 -2.51
CA ARG A 607 -16.66 19.84 -2.94
C ARG A 607 -17.96 20.63 -2.99
N SER A 608 -17.85 21.95 -2.83
CA SER A 608 -18.96 22.91 -2.96
C SER A 608 -18.85 23.82 -4.18
N GLU A 609 -17.68 23.87 -4.82
CA GLU A 609 -17.40 24.71 -5.95
C GLU A 609 -17.57 23.99 -7.30
N PRO A 610 -17.86 24.74 -8.38
CA PRO A 610 -17.88 24.18 -9.72
C PRO A 610 -16.57 23.45 -10.06
N TYR A 611 -16.69 22.27 -10.62
CA TYR A 611 -15.55 21.43 -10.96
C TYR A 611 -14.59 22.11 -11.94
N LYS A 612 -13.30 22.03 -11.62
CA LYS A 612 -12.19 22.45 -12.48
C LYS A 612 -11.20 21.32 -12.59
N VAL A 613 -10.62 21.15 -13.77
CA VAL A 613 -9.51 20.21 -13.97
C VAL A 613 -8.21 20.91 -13.57
N GLU A 614 -7.76 20.65 -12.35
CA GLU A 614 -6.49 21.16 -11.84
C GLU A 614 -5.53 19.96 -11.68
N ARG A 615 -4.79 19.67 -12.73
CA ARG A 615 -3.81 18.59 -12.72
C ARG A 615 -2.39 19.17 -12.73
N GLY A 616 -1.70 19.02 -11.62
CA GLY A 616 -0.27 19.33 -11.54
C GLY A 616 0.61 18.19 -12.06
N GLU A 617 1.91 18.42 -12.08
CA GLU A 617 2.89 17.38 -12.36
C GLU A 617 3.23 16.58 -11.11
N GLY A 618 3.43 15.27 -11.27
CA GLY A 618 3.82 14.42 -10.17
C GLY A 618 5.31 14.53 -9.90
N GLU A 619 5.67 14.95 -8.72
CA GLU A 619 7.08 15.19 -8.33
C GLU A 619 8.01 13.99 -8.57
N CYS A 620 7.52 12.76 -8.49
CA CYS A 620 8.32 11.59 -8.90
C CYS A 620 8.64 11.57 -10.43
N ALA A 621 8.12 12.49 -11.20
CA ALA A 621 8.38 12.62 -12.63
C ALA A 621 9.29 13.82 -12.96
N VAL A 622 9.67 14.59 -11.95
CA VAL A 622 10.64 15.69 -12.05
C VAL A 622 12.07 15.14 -11.94
#